data_f1867456430d2c44640fcfb195c93f51
#
_entry.id   f1867456430d2c44640fcfb195c93f51
#
_cell.length_a   1.000
_cell.length_b   1.000
_cell.length_c   1.000
_cell.angle_alpha   90.00
_cell.angle_beta   90.00
_cell.angle_gamma   90.00
#
_symmetry.space_group_name_H-M   'P 1'
#
loop_
_entity.id
_entity.type
_entity.pdbx_description
1 polymer ?
#
loop_
_entity_poly.entity_id
_entity_poly.type
_entity_poly.pdbx_seq_one_letter_code
_entity_poly.pdbx_strand_id
1 'polypeptide(L)'
;MSKKRVLISVSDKSGLIEFAQFLEAQNYELISTGGTFKHLKDAGLNPIQIDEVTNFPEMLDGRVKTLHPKVHGGLLAVRNNEEHMKTVQEHGIGLIDMVIVNLYPFFENVNKNISLHEKVEFIDIGGPSMLRSAAKNFDSVTVITDVEDYTTVKLEMEQNGDTYIETRKKLAGKVFNLTSAYDAAISRMLLDEEYPTYLNASYKKVADLRYGENPHQTAAYYVSTFENGAMKDFEQLGGKELSFNNLRDMDLCWKVVTEFKEEMACCAVKHSTPCGVAIGTSALETYQKTFECDPVSIFGGIVAMNYKIDAATAEELNKTFLEIVMAPEFDEEALEVLRKKKNLRIIKIVNPVSDKQTWVKVDGGILVQDNDTHFSDDIKVVTEVQPTEEQKKALLFSQRVVKYVKSNAIVVSNGIQAFGIGGGQVNRIWATQQAIERAKEKFSGDLVLASDAFFPFRDVVDFCAQEGIKAIIQPGGSVKDQDSVEAANEHGIPMMFTGVRHFFH
;
A
#
# COMPACT_ATOMS: atom_id res chain seq x y z
N MET A 1 50.19 -15.06 -5.95
CA MET A 1 49.09 -14.09 -5.85
C MET A 1 48.57 -14.12 -4.42
N SER A 2 48.38 -12.98 -3.79
CA SER A 2 47.68 -12.94 -2.48
C SER A 2 46.27 -13.51 -2.63
N LYS A 3 45.76 -14.21 -1.61
CA LYS A 3 44.38 -14.70 -1.60
C LYS A 3 43.44 -13.51 -1.72
N LYS A 4 42.40 -13.64 -2.54
CA LYS A 4 41.27 -12.71 -2.53
C LYS A 4 40.50 -12.81 -1.18
N ARG A 5 39.90 -11.74 -0.73
CA ARG A 5 39.19 -11.68 0.58
C ARG A 5 37.73 -11.35 0.40
N VAL A 6 36.88 -12.05 1.16
CA VAL A 6 35.46 -11.75 1.28
C VAL A 6 35.10 -11.48 2.73
N LEU A 7 34.40 -10.35 2.97
CA LEU A 7 33.87 -10.01 4.27
C LEU A 7 32.38 -10.36 4.32
N ILE A 8 32.01 -11.24 5.26
CA ILE A 8 30.65 -11.81 5.37
C ILE A 8 30.06 -11.45 6.73
N SER A 9 28.93 -10.74 6.71
CA SER A 9 28.15 -10.38 7.89
C SER A 9 26.66 -10.35 7.55
N VAL A 10 25.94 -11.44 7.81
CA VAL A 10 24.55 -11.61 7.38
C VAL A 10 23.63 -11.95 8.55
N SER A 11 22.44 -11.37 8.54
CA SER A 11 21.33 -11.71 9.39
C SER A 11 20.59 -12.95 8.85
N ASP A 12 20.14 -12.89 7.60
CA ASP A 12 19.61 -14.03 6.85
C ASP A 12 20.78 -14.88 6.31
N LYS A 13 20.82 -16.14 6.73
CA LYS A 13 21.87 -17.11 6.40
C LYS A 13 21.47 -18.11 5.31
N SER A 14 20.34 -17.88 4.66
CA SER A 14 19.83 -18.76 3.58
C SER A 14 20.86 -18.87 2.46
N GLY A 15 21.19 -20.08 2.03
CA GLY A 15 22.15 -20.36 0.96
C GLY A 15 23.61 -19.97 1.24
N LEU A 16 23.92 -19.39 2.43
CA LEU A 16 25.25 -18.87 2.74
C LEU A 16 26.33 -19.95 2.75
N ILE A 17 26.06 -21.11 3.34
CA ILE A 17 27.07 -22.16 3.51
C ILE A 17 27.56 -22.66 2.13
N GLU A 18 26.63 -22.94 1.21
CA GLU A 18 26.95 -23.41 -0.13
C GLU A 18 27.78 -22.37 -0.89
N PHE A 19 27.37 -21.09 -0.77
CA PHE A 19 28.09 -20.00 -1.43
C PHE A 19 29.47 -19.75 -0.82
N ALA A 20 29.61 -19.83 0.50
CA ALA A 20 30.88 -19.68 1.19
C ALA A 20 31.86 -20.84 0.88
N GLN A 21 31.38 -22.09 0.78
CA GLN A 21 32.14 -23.24 0.32
C GLN A 21 32.66 -23.03 -1.11
N PHE A 22 31.81 -22.52 -1.99
CA PHE A 22 32.22 -22.15 -3.34
C PHE A 22 33.34 -21.10 -3.33
N LEU A 23 33.22 -20.02 -2.52
CA LEU A 23 34.24 -18.97 -2.43
C LEU A 23 35.57 -19.49 -1.88
N GLU A 24 35.53 -20.38 -0.86
CA GLU A 24 36.75 -21.02 -0.34
C GLU A 24 37.43 -21.88 -1.40
N ALA A 25 36.65 -22.63 -2.21
CA ALA A 25 37.15 -23.40 -3.35
C ALA A 25 37.75 -22.49 -4.46
N GLN A 26 37.27 -21.26 -4.60
CA GLN A 26 37.83 -20.23 -5.50
C GLN A 26 39.02 -19.48 -4.85
N ASN A 27 39.60 -20.01 -3.76
CA ASN A 27 40.73 -19.46 -3.04
C ASN A 27 40.52 -18.09 -2.39
N TYR A 28 39.25 -17.82 -1.95
CA TYR A 28 38.95 -16.67 -1.10
C TYR A 28 39.26 -16.96 0.36
N GLU A 29 39.79 -15.99 1.08
CA GLU A 29 39.91 -15.95 2.51
C GLU A 29 38.59 -15.38 3.07
N LEU A 30 37.88 -16.16 3.91
CA LEU A 30 36.60 -15.78 4.48
C LEU A 30 36.86 -14.96 5.75
N ILE A 31 36.37 -13.71 5.82
CA ILE A 31 36.42 -12.87 7.01
C ILE A 31 34.98 -12.71 7.51
N SER A 32 34.75 -12.88 8.80
CA SER A 32 33.38 -12.81 9.31
C SER A 32 33.28 -12.26 10.72
N THR A 33 32.06 -11.97 11.16
CA THR A 33 31.78 -11.38 12.47
C THR A 33 30.72 -12.19 13.22
N GLY A 34 30.83 -12.22 14.55
CA GLY A 34 29.78 -12.66 15.48
C GLY A 34 29.07 -13.96 15.10
N GLY A 35 27.76 -13.91 14.97
CA GLY A 35 26.92 -15.08 14.69
C GLY A 35 27.14 -15.67 13.30
N THR A 36 27.56 -14.89 12.31
CA THR A 36 27.91 -15.37 10.96
C THR A 36 29.22 -16.18 11.01
N PHE A 37 30.22 -15.71 11.74
CA PHE A 37 31.47 -16.45 11.96
C PHE A 37 31.19 -17.84 12.56
N LYS A 38 30.41 -17.88 13.64
CA LYS A 38 30.06 -19.15 14.28
C LYS A 38 29.35 -20.10 13.30
N HIS A 39 28.39 -19.59 12.54
CA HIS A 39 27.63 -20.38 11.58
C HIS A 39 28.51 -21.00 10.48
N LEU A 40 29.49 -20.24 9.95
CA LEU A 40 30.44 -20.73 8.96
C LEU A 40 31.39 -21.78 9.57
N LYS A 41 31.86 -21.55 10.80
CA LYS A 41 32.75 -22.49 11.52
C LYS A 41 32.07 -23.80 11.86
N ASP A 42 30.82 -23.74 12.32
CA ASP A 42 30.02 -24.94 12.65
C ASP A 42 29.74 -25.80 11.40
N ALA A 43 29.76 -25.18 10.21
CA ALA A 43 29.67 -25.88 8.92
C ALA A 43 31.02 -26.42 8.39
N GLY A 44 32.10 -26.32 9.17
CA GLY A 44 33.41 -26.86 8.82
C GLY A 44 34.29 -25.96 7.92
N LEU A 45 33.88 -24.70 7.70
CA LEU A 45 34.67 -23.70 7.01
C LEU A 45 35.71 -23.05 7.95
N ASN A 46 36.71 -22.35 7.38
CA ASN A 46 37.79 -21.72 8.13
C ASN A 46 37.76 -20.19 8.03
N PRO A 47 36.69 -19.52 8.56
CA PRO A 47 36.66 -18.06 8.57
C PRO A 47 37.68 -17.47 9.55
N ILE A 48 38.19 -16.27 9.24
CA ILE A 48 38.99 -15.43 10.13
C ILE A 48 38.02 -14.46 10.84
N GLN A 49 38.24 -14.23 12.12
CA GLN A 49 37.47 -13.22 12.85
C GLN A 49 37.93 -11.80 12.43
N ILE A 50 36.99 -10.86 12.43
CA ILE A 50 37.28 -9.48 12.02
C ILE A 50 38.26 -8.79 12.99
N ASP A 51 38.29 -9.13 14.25
CA ASP A 51 39.23 -8.63 15.25
C ASP A 51 40.67 -9.05 14.98
N GLU A 52 40.88 -10.22 14.39
CA GLU A 52 42.22 -10.65 13.91
C GLU A 52 42.70 -9.78 12.75
N VAL A 53 41.80 -9.34 11.87
CA VAL A 53 42.12 -8.45 10.73
C VAL A 53 42.37 -7.02 11.19
N THR A 54 41.54 -6.53 12.10
CA THR A 54 41.68 -5.14 12.60
C THR A 54 42.79 -5.00 13.64
N ASN A 55 43.14 -6.07 14.35
CA ASN A 55 43.91 -6.08 15.60
C ASN A 55 43.28 -5.15 16.65
N PHE A 56 41.96 -5.13 16.70
CA PHE A 56 41.17 -4.30 17.62
C PHE A 56 39.96 -5.08 18.15
N PRO A 57 39.74 -5.13 19.46
CA PRO A 57 38.64 -5.90 20.03
C PRO A 57 37.29 -5.26 19.70
N GLU A 58 36.28 -6.11 19.63
CA GLU A 58 34.89 -5.64 19.63
C GLU A 58 34.59 -4.89 20.92
N MET A 59 33.89 -3.75 20.85
CA MET A 59 33.57 -2.93 22.03
C MET A 59 32.17 -2.32 21.91
N LEU A 60 31.71 -1.76 23.06
CA LEU A 60 30.39 -1.15 23.19
C LEU A 60 29.27 -2.13 22.81
N ASP A 61 29.33 -3.34 23.35
CA ASP A 61 28.36 -4.42 23.13
C ASP A 61 28.16 -4.75 21.64
N GLY A 62 29.26 -4.66 20.85
CA GLY A 62 29.25 -4.97 19.42
C GLY A 62 28.90 -3.80 18.50
N ARG A 63 28.60 -2.63 19.02
CA ARG A 63 28.30 -1.43 18.20
C ARG A 63 29.52 -0.96 17.38
N VAL A 64 30.74 -1.21 17.87
CA VAL A 64 32.00 -0.94 17.15
C VAL A 64 32.76 -2.23 16.93
N LYS A 65 32.77 -2.69 15.70
CA LYS A 65 33.36 -3.97 15.27
C LYS A 65 34.01 -3.84 13.88
N THR A 66 33.25 -3.40 12.90
CA THR A 66 33.67 -3.25 11.50
C THR A 66 33.99 -1.80 11.11
N LEU A 67 33.67 -0.83 11.96
CA LEU A 67 33.99 0.59 11.76
C LEU A 67 35.48 0.83 12.06
N HIS A 68 36.35 0.36 11.18
CA HIS A 68 37.80 0.41 11.38
C HIS A 68 38.53 0.77 10.07
N PRO A 69 39.61 1.59 10.10
CA PRO A 69 40.36 1.97 8.91
C PRO A 69 40.86 0.78 8.08
N LYS A 70 41.25 -0.34 8.70
CA LYS A 70 41.67 -1.54 7.98
C LYS A 70 40.55 -2.18 7.17
N VAL A 71 39.32 -2.11 7.62
CA VAL A 71 38.14 -2.61 6.88
C VAL A 71 37.80 -1.66 5.74
N HIS A 72 37.54 -0.39 6.06
CA HIS A 72 37.14 0.60 5.06
C HIS A 72 38.26 0.95 4.07
N GLY A 73 39.49 0.97 4.50
CA GLY A 73 40.65 1.12 3.61
C GLY A 73 40.78 -0.04 2.62
N GLY A 74 40.57 -1.28 3.10
CA GLY A 74 40.54 -2.47 2.25
C GLY A 74 39.46 -2.47 1.18
N LEU A 75 38.31 -1.85 1.49
CA LEU A 75 37.15 -1.68 0.58
C LEU A 75 37.32 -0.50 -0.37
N LEU A 76 37.79 0.65 0.12
CA LEU A 76 37.79 1.93 -0.61
C LEU A 76 39.03 2.16 -1.45
N ALA A 77 40.13 1.38 -1.24
CA ALA A 77 41.35 1.53 -2.00
C ALA A 77 41.11 1.29 -3.50
N VAL A 78 41.35 2.30 -4.30
CA VAL A 78 41.26 2.25 -5.77
C VAL A 78 42.48 1.48 -6.30
N ARG A 79 42.23 0.30 -6.88
CA ARG A 79 43.30 -0.69 -7.22
C ARG A 79 44.30 -0.20 -8.26
N ASN A 80 43.88 0.69 -9.15
CA ASN A 80 44.74 1.27 -10.21
C ASN A 80 45.36 2.63 -9.81
N ASN A 81 45.22 3.04 -8.54
CA ASN A 81 45.87 4.24 -8.01
C ASN A 81 47.10 3.84 -7.18
N GLU A 82 48.28 4.19 -7.65
CA GLU A 82 49.57 3.82 -7.02
C GLU A 82 49.71 4.39 -5.60
N GLU A 83 49.24 5.63 -5.35
CA GLU A 83 49.28 6.23 -4.02
C GLU A 83 48.36 5.47 -3.05
N HIS A 84 47.15 5.10 -3.47
CA HIS A 84 46.29 4.29 -2.64
C HIS A 84 46.91 2.94 -2.31
N MET A 85 47.52 2.28 -3.30
CA MET A 85 48.17 0.97 -3.11
C MET A 85 49.37 1.06 -2.20
N LYS A 86 50.16 2.12 -2.31
CA LYS A 86 51.27 2.41 -1.41
C LYS A 86 50.80 2.64 0.02
N THR A 87 49.78 3.46 0.21
CA THR A 87 49.19 3.76 1.52
C THR A 87 48.66 2.52 2.22
N VAL A 88 47.88 1.66 1.52
CA VAL A 88 47.35 0.42 2.15
C VAL A 88 48.49 -0.54 2.51
N GLN A 89 49.56 -0.59 1.73
CA GLN A 89 50.74 -1.39 2.05
C GLN A 89 51.49 -0.85 3.29
N GLU A 90 51.73 0.46 3.36
CA GLU A 90 52.40 1.12 4.49
C GLU A 90 51.66 0.92 5.81
N HIS A 91 50.34 0.90 5.76
CA HIS A 91 49.50 0.68 6.95
C HIS A 91 49.10 -0.78 7.20
N GLY A 92 49.63 -1.71 6.44
CA GLY A 92 49.30 -3.14 6.57
C GLY A 92 47.84 -3.46 6.37
N ILE A 93 47.20 -2.74 5.46
CA ILE A 93 45.76 -2.93 5.14
C ILE A 93 45.64 -3.98 4.04
N GLY A 94 44.97 -5.10 4.37
CA GLY A 94 44.62 -6.11 3.38
C GLY A 94 43.43 -5.67 2.55
N LEU A 95 43.50 -5.88 1.23
CA LEU A 95 42.39 -5.57 0.34
C LEU A 95 41.21 -6.54 0.57
N ILE A 96 39.98 -6.06 0.40
CA ILE A 96 38.76 -6.85 0.44
C ILE A 96 38.11 -6.78 -0.93
N ASP A 97 37.89 -7.94 -1.55
CA ASP A 97 37.46 -8.05 -2.96
C ASP A 97 35.95 -8.28 -3.08
N MET A 98 35.36 -8.78 -2.01
CA MET A 98 33.90 -9.04 -1.96
C MET A 98 33.34 -8.72 -0.57
N VAL A 99 32.11 -8.22 -0.55
CA VAL A 99 31.32 -8.00 0.67
C VAL A 99 29.98 -8.68 0.52
N ILE A 100 29.59 -9.47 1.52
CA ILE A 100 28.27 -10.11 1.61
C ILE A 100 27.65 -9.68 2.93
N VAL A 101 26.71 -8.75 2.84
CA VAL A 101 26.03 -8.16 4.02
C VAL A 101 24.58 -7.98 3.70
N ASN A 102 23.71 -8.59 4.49
CA ASN A 102 22.31 -8.18 4.57
C ASN A 102 22.05 -7.53 5.93
N LEU A 103 21.20 -6.51 5.92
CA LEU A 103 20.95 -5.71 7.12
C LEU A 103 20.08 -6.47 8.12
N TYR A 104 20.11 -6.04 9.38
CA TYR A 104 19.17 -6.51 10.38
C TYR A 104 17.73 -6.26 9.92
N PRO A 105 16.77 -7.10 10.34
CA PRO A 105 15.36 -6.99 9.92
C PRO A 105 14.65 -5.81 10.59
N PHE A 106 15.15 -4.59 10.35
CA PHE A 106 14.60 -3.35 10.88
C PHE A 106 13.14 -3.16 10.45
N PHE A 107 12.85 -3.39 9.16
CA PHE A 107 11.50 -3.27 8.62
C PHE A 107 10.47 -4.18 9.32
N GLU A 108 10.89 -5.34 9.80
CA GLU A 108 10.04 -6.28 10.53
C GLU A 108 9.81 -5.86 11.99
N ASN A 109 10.79 -5.15 12.57
CA ASN A 109 10.79 -4.80 13.99
C ASN A 109 10.24 -3.39 14.27
N VAL A 110 10.34 -2.46 13.32
CA VAL A 110 9.91 -1.07 13.48
C VAL A 110 8.42 -0.94 13.81
N ASN A 111 7.59 -1.86 13.29
CA ASN A 111 6.14 -1.88 13.52
C ASN A 111 5.72 -2.69 14.75
N LYS A 112 6.65 -3.34 15.45
CA LYS A 112 6.33 -4.07 16.68
C LYS A 112 5.99 -3.09 17.82
N ASN A 113 5.13 -3.54 18.71
CA ASN A 113 4.76 -2.79 19.91
C ASN A 113 5.83 -2.91 20.99
N ILE A 114 7.00 -2.32 20.75
CA ILE A 114 8.15 -2.21 21.65
C ILE A 114 8.53 -0.75 21.83
N SER A 115 9.30 -0.43 22.86
CA SER A 115 9.72 0.94 23.14
C SER A 115 10.59 1.51 22.02
N LEU A 116 10.62 2.86 21.90
CA LEU A 116 11.50 3.54 20.93
C LEU A 116 12.97 3.17 21.16
N HIS A 117 13.38 3.03 22.41
CA HIS A 117 14.75 2.64 22.77
C HIS A 117 15.10 1.26 22.21
N GLU A 118 14.20 0.29 22.35
CA GLU A 118 14.40 -1.06 21.78
C GLU A 118 14.42 -1.02 20.25
N LYS A 119 13.60 -0.17 19.60
CA LYS A 119 13.63 0.00 18.14
C LYS A 119 14.95 0.57 17.65
N VAL A 120 15.53 1.52 18.37
CA VAL A 120 16.82 2.14 18.04
C VAL A 120 17.96 1.12 18.04
N GLU A 121 17.90 0.09 18.89
CA GLU A 121 18.92 -0.98 18.93
C GLU A 121 18.92 -1.85 17.64
N PHE A 122 17.87 -1.83 16.84
CA PHE A 122 17.85 -2.47 15.52
C PHE A 122 18.46 -1.62 14.41
N ILE A 123 18.88 -0.38 14.68
CA ILE A 123 19.56 0.45 13.69
C ILE A 123 20.99 -0.07 13.51
N ASP A 124 21.25 -0.64 12.33
CA ASP A 124 22.58 -1.12 11.95
C ASP A 124 23.42 0.05 11.40
N ILE A 125 24.59 0.25 12.00
CA ILE A 125 25.56 1.26 11.56
C ILE A 125 26.67 0.62 10.72
N GLY A 126 27.21 -0.50 11.18
CA GLY A 126 28.34 -1.17 10.54
C GLY A 126 28.04 -1.76 9.17
N GLY A 127 26.89 -2.45 9.05
CA GLY A 127 26.43 -3.03 7.80
C GLY A 127 26.28 -2.00 6.67
N PRO A 128 25.45 -0.97 6.83
CA PRO A 128 25.31 0.09 5.84
C PRO A 128 26.62 0.78 5.49
N SER A 129 27.51 1.00 6.47
CA SER A 129 28.82 1.63 6.23
C SER A 129 29.72 0.79 5.33
N MET A 130 29.80 -0.53 5.58
CA MET A 130 30.56 -1.48 4.75
C MET A 130 29.97 -1.57 3.35
N LEU A 131 28.65 -1.71 3.24
CA LEU A 131 27.94 -1.79 1.97
C LEU A 131 28.19 -0.56 1.11
N ARG A 132 28.06 0.64 1.67
CA ARG A 132 28.27 1.90 0.96
C ARG A 132 29.74 2.07 0.51
N SER A 133 30.70 1.64 1.36
CA SER A 133 32.12 1.65 1.01
C SER A 133 32.44 0.71 -0.15
N ALA A 134 31.95 -0.51 -0.11
CA ALA A 134 32.09 -1.50 -1.18
C ALA A 134 31.43 -1.04 -2.48
N ALA A 135 30.18 -0.56 -2.39
CA ALA A 135 29.41 -0.07 -3.53
C ALA A 135 30.09 1.14 -4.22
N LYS A 136 30.70 2.06 -3.45
CA LYS A 136 31.46 3.19 -4.01
C LYS A 136 32.63 2.72 -4.85
N ASN A 137 33.24 1.58 -4.52
CA ASN A 137 34.41 1.02 -5.21
C ASN A 137 34.03 -0.21 -6.05
N PHE A 138 32.85 -0.22 -6.68
CA PHE A 138 32.35 -1.35 -7.48
C PHE A 138 33.24 -1.75 -8.64
N ASP A 139 34.12 -0.86 -9.10
CA ASP A 139 35.13 -1.20 -10.11
C ASP A 139 36.05 -2.34 -9.65
N SER A 140 36.25 -2.46 -8.33
CA SER A 140 37.21 -3.42 -7.74
C SER A 140 36.54 -4.38 -6.73
N VAL A 141 35.36 -4.09 -6.24
CA VAL A 141 34.72 -4.85 -5.15
C VAL A 141 33.32 -5.32 -5.55
N THR A 142 33.09 -6.61 -5.41
CA THR A 142 31.73 -7.19 -5.54
C THR A 142 30.99 -7.03 -4.22
N VAL A 143 29.79 -6.45 -4.25
CA VAL A 143 28.96 -6.27 -3.05
C VAL A 143 27.61 -6.97 -3.21
N ILE A 144 27.25 -7.83 -2.26
CA ILE A 144 26.01 -8.62 -2.30
C ILE A 144 25.17 -8.29 -1.06
N THR A 145 23.92 -7.93 -1.28
CA THR A 145 22.94 -7.62 -0.23
C THR A 145 21.77 -8.60 -0.17
N ASP A 146 21.66 -9.46 -1.19
CA ASP A 146 20.49 -10.32 -1.40
C ASP A 146 20.96 -11.73 -1.77
N VAL A 147 20.35 -12.73 -1.14
CA VAL A 147 20.61 -14.16 -1.38
C VAL A 147 20.36 -14.56 -2.85
N GLU A 148 19.37 -13.91 -3.50
CA GLU A 148 19.05 -14.16 -4.91
C GLU A 148 20.22 -13.87 -5.86
N ASP A 149 21.16 -13.01 -5.48
CA ASP A 149 22.32 -12.65 -6.31
C ASP A 149 23.44 -13.71 -6.26
N TYR A 150 23.44 -14.64 -5.29
CA TYR A 150 24.47 -15.66 -5.16
C TYR A 150 24.63 -16.49 -6.43
N THR A 151 23.52 -16.89 -7.04
CA THR A 151 23.54 -17.71 -8.26
C THR A 151 24.21 -16.98 -9.42
N THR A 152 23.86 -15.72 -9.64
CA THR A 152 24.44 -14.91 -10.72
C THR A 152 25.94 -14.72 -10.51
N VAL A 153 26.35 -14.35 -9.30
CA VAL A 153 27.76 -14.14 -8.97
C VAL A 153 28.57 -15.43 -9.11
N LYS A 154 28.03 -16.56 -8.61
CA LYS A 154 28.67 -17.88 -8.75
C LYS A 154 28.90 -18.25 -10.22
N LEU A 155 27.90 -18.13 -11.07
CA LEU A 155 27.98 -18.44 -12.50
C LEU A 155 29.06 -17.59 -13.23
N GLU A 156 29.09 -16.29 -12.95
CA GLU A 156 30.09 -15.40 -13.56
C GLU A 156 31.50 -15.73 -13.10
N MET A 157 31.70 -16.01 -11.81
CA MET A 157 33.01 -16.40 -11.26
C MET A 157 33.48 -17.74 -11.82
N GLU A 158 32.61 -18.72 -12.03
CA GLU A 158 32.93 -20.00 -12.66
C GLU A 158 33.37 -19.82 -14.12
N GLN A 159 32.77 -18.90 -14.85
CA GLN A 159 33.04 -18.64 -16.26
C GLN A 159 34.31 -17.78 -16.47
N ASN A 160 34.56 -16.79 -15.61
CA ASN A 160 35.57 -15.76 -15.88
C ASN A 160 36.57 -15.59 -14.73
N GLY A 161 36.44 -16.30 -13.62
CA GLY A 161 37.25 -16.14 -12.41
C GLY A 161 36.93 -14.88 -11.59
N ASP A 162 36.00 -14.06 -12.04
CA ASP A 162 35.49 -12.85 -11.35
C ASP A 162 34.13 -12.44 -11.87
N THR A 163 33.48 -11.50 -11.19
CA THR A 163 32.21 -10.90 -11.63
C THR A 163 32.43 -9.85 -12.73
N TYR A 164 31.46 -9.71 -13.63
CA TYR A 164 31.51 -8.65 -14.64
C TYR A 164 31.32 -7.27 -14.01
N ILE A 165 31.87 -6.24 -14.62
CA ILE A 165 31.73 -4.85 -14.15
C ILE A 165 30.28 -4.38 -14.16
N GLU A 166 29.50 -4.80 -15.14
CA GLU A 166 28.06 -4.50 -15.25
C GLU A 166 27.29 -5.07 -14.07
N THR A 167 27.63 -6.30 -13.66
CA THR A 167 27.02 -6.95 -12.48
C THR A 167 27.43 -6.23 -11.21
N ARG A 168 28.72 -5.91 -11.02
CA ARG A 168 29.18 -5.13 -9.86
C ARG A 168 28.49 -3.77 -9.77
N LYS A 169 28.33 -3.06 -10.91
CA LYS A 169 27.58 -1.80 -10.97
C LYS A 169 26.10 -1.97 -10.58
N LYS A 170 25.44 -3.02 -11.06
CA LYS A 170 24.05 -3.35 -10.70
C LYS A 170 23.93 -3.64 -9.20
N LEU A 171 24.81 -4.47 -8.65
CA LEU A 171 24.85 -4.81 -7.24
C LEU A 171 25.11 -3.57 -6.36
N ALA A 172 26.00 -2.69 -6.76
CA ALA A 172 26.24 -1.40 -6.08
C ALA A 172 24.97 -0.51 -6.10
N GLY A 173 24.25 -0.49 -7.21
CA GLY A 173 22.95 0.18 -7.29
C GLY A 173 21.93 -0.40 -6.30
N LYS A 174 21.87 -1.73 -6.15
CA LYS A 174 21.03 -2.41 -5.15
C LYS A 174 21.39 -1.98 -3.72
N VAL A 175 22.67 -1.78 -3.40
CA VAL A 175 23.09 -1.26 -2.08
C VAL A 175 22.48 0.09 -1.79
N PHE A 176 22.61 1.06 -2.71
CA PHE A 176 22.08 2.41 -2.47
C PHE A 176 20.56 2.43 -2.45
N ASN A 177 19.91 1.56 -3.22
CA ASN A 177 18.47 1.37 -3.16
C ASN A 177 18.03 0.84 -1.79
N LEU A 178 18.70 -0.19 -1.25
CA LEU A 178 18.44 -0.76 0.07
C LEU A 178 18.70 0.25 1.20
N THR A 179 19.86 0.90 1.20
CA THR A 179 20.21 1.86 2.27
C THR A 179 19.33 3.09 2.26
N SER A 180 18.90 3.57 1.09
CA SER A 180 17.91 4.65 0.97
C SER A 180 16.57 4.26 1.60
N ALA A 181 16.08 3.05 1.32
CA ALA A 181 14.84 2.54 1.91
C ALA A 181 14.98 2.36 3.44
N TYR A 182 16.14 1.90 3.89
CA TYR A 182 16.46 1.71 5.29
C TYR A 182 16.47 3.04 6.05
N ASP A 183 17.19 4.05 5.53
CA ASP A 183 17.27 5.38 6.13
C ASP A 183 15.91 6.10 6.11
N ALA A 184 15.10 5.91 5.06
CA ALA A 184 13.73 6.45 5.00
C ALA A 184 12.84 5.89 6.12
N ALA A 185 12.95 4.59 6.42
CA ALA A 185 12.19 3.96 7.49
C ALA A 185 12.64 4.44 8.88
N ILE A 186 13.97 4.60 9.10
CA ILE A 186 14.52 5.14 10.33
C ILE A 186 14.08 6.60 10.54
N SER A 187 14.20 7.41 9.49
CA SER A 187 13.77 8.81 9.52
C SER A 187 12.31 8.92 9.91
N ARG A 188 11.44 8.12 9.30
CA ARG A 188 10.00 8.12 9.61
C ARG A 188 9.68 7.67 11.04
N MET A 189 10.49 6.78 11.62
CA MET A 189 10.35 6.35 13.01
C MET A 189 10.74 7.45 14.01
N LEU A 190 11.73 8.29 13.65
CA LEU A 190 12.33 9.26 14.56
C LEU A 190 11.78 10.69 14.40
N LEU A 191 11.33 11.05 13.19
CA LEU A 191 10.74 12.36 12.92
C LEU A 191 9.25 12.36 13.24
N ASP A 192 8.84 13.23 14.14
CA ASP A 192 7.44 13.51 14.48
C ASP A 192 6.97 14.79 13.75
N GLU A 193 7.25 14.85 12.45
CA GLU A 193 6.88 15.97 11.58
C GLU A 193 5.94 15.46 10.48
N GLU A 194 4.79 16.10 10.37
CA GLU A 194 3.78 15.74 9.37
C GLU A 194 4.25 16.06 7.95
N TYR A 195 4.93 17.19 7.77
CA TYR A 195 5.47 17.66 6.50
C TYR A 195 6.96 17.99 6.61
N PRO A 196 7.84 16.96 6.63
CA PRO A 196 9.28 17.17 6.79
C PRO A 196 9.91 17.83 5.56
N THR A 197 11.07 18.47 5.75
CA THR A 197 11.83 19.13 4.66
C THR A 197 12.09 18.19 3.48
N TYR A 198 12.41 16.92 3.75
CA TYR A 198 12.59 15.88 2.74
C TYR A 198 11.55 14.79 2.96
N LEU A 199 10.60 14.67 2.04
CA LEU A 199 9.59 13.62 2.08
C LEU A 199 10.19 12.32 1.53
N ASN A 200 10.38 11.34 2.40
CA ASN A 200 10.90 10.03 2.05
C ASN A 200 9.83 8.97 2.26
N ALA A 201 9.63 8.13 1.26
CA ALA A 201 8.79 6.95 1.35
C ALA A 201 9.54 5.74 0.79
N SER A 202 9.39 4.62 1.46
CA SER A 202 9.99 3.37 1.05
C SER A 202 8.91 2.34 0.78
N TYR A 203 8.98 1.76 -0.42
CA TYR A 203 8.07 0.71 -0.86
C TYR A 203 8.86 -0.48 -1.40
N LYS A 204 8.46 -1.69 -0.98
CA LYS A 204 9.03 -2.94 -1.48
C LYS A 204 8.16 -3.48 -2.61
N LYS A 205 8.79 -3.86 -3.73
CA LYS A 205 8.12 -4.52 -4.84
C LYS A 205 7.59 -5.89 -4.40
N VAL A 206 6.30 -6.14 -4.68
CA VAL A 206 5.63 -7.42 -4.41
C VAL A 206 5.52 -8.24 -5.68
N ALA A 207 5.11 -7.61 -6.78
CA ALA A 207 4.89 -8.29 -8.05
C ALA A 207 5.09 -7.37 -9.25
N ASP A 208 5.49 -7.96 -10.37
CA ASP A 208 5.27 -7.36 -11.69
C ASP A 208 3.82 -7.62 -12.09
N LEU A 209 3.14 -6.58 -12.57
CA LEU A 209 1.79 -6.70 -13.06
C LEU A 209 1.83 -6.90 -14.58
N ARG A 210 0.87 -7.66 -15.10
CA ARG A 210 0.83 -8.00 -16.53
C ARG A 210 0.83 -6.77 -17.43
N TYR A 211 0.17 -5.68 -17.01
CA TYR A 211 0.15 -4.36 -17.63
C TYR A 211 -0.42 -3.33 -16.65
N GLY A 212 -0.30 -2.05 -16.96
CA GLY A 212 -0.86 -0.95 -16.19
C GLY A 212 -2.37 -0.78 -16.41
N GLU A 213 -2.83 0.46 -16.44
CA GLU A 213 -4.23 0.78 -16.74
C GLU A 213 -4.61 0.31 -18.15
N ASN A 214 -3.66 0.39 -19.08
CA ASN A 214 -3.80 -0.03 -20.47
C ASN A 214 -2.76 -1.10 -20.85
N PRO A 215 -3.06 -1.99 -21.83
CA PRO A 215 -2.20 -3.12 -22.19
C PRO A 215 -0.78 -2.78 -22.63
N HIS A 216 -0.54 -1.58 -23.13
CA HIS A 216 0.78 -1.12 -23.57
C HIS A 216 1.65 -0.56 -22.45
N GLN A 217 1.12 -0.41 -21.22
CA GLN A 217 1.82 0.16 -20.08
C GLN A 217 2.40 -0.96 -19.22
N THR A 218 3.69 -0.86 -18.89
CA THR A 218 4.29 -1.73 -17.86
C THR A 218 3.88 -1.27 -16.48
N ALA A 219 3.73 -2.21 -15.55
CA ALA A 219 3.35 -1.90 -14.17
C ALA A 219 3.93 -2.89 -13.17
N ALA A 220 4.05 -2.45 -11.93
CA ALA A 220 4.43 -3.28 -10.81
C ALA A 220 3.66 -2.83 -9.55
N TYR A 221 3.50 -3.76 -8.62
CA TYR A 221 2.89 -3.51 -7.33
C TYR A 221 3.95 -3.42 -6.24
N TYR A 222 3.84 -2.38 -5.45
CA TYR A 222 4.71 -2.09 -4.32
C TYR A 222 3.88 -1.89 -3.05
N VAL A 223 4.41 -2.35 -1.90
CA VAL A 223 3.80 -2.13 -0.59
C VAL A 223 4.74 -1.32 0.31
N SER A 224 4.18 -0.51 1.20
CA SER A 224 4.96 0.27 2.16
C SER A 224 5.81 -0.63 3.04
N THR A 225 7.08 -0.25 3.27
CA THR A 225 7.98 -0.95 4.19
C THR A 225 7.72 -0.58 5.64
N PHE A 226 7.04 0.52 5.88
CA PHE A 226 6.80 1.09 7.22
C PHE A 226 5.33 1.02 7.64
N GLU A 227 4.40 1.38 6.77
CA GLU A 227 2.97 1.44 7.09
C GLU A 227 2.30 0.09 6.88
N ASN A 228 1.32 -0.22 7.72
CA ASN A 228 0.39 -1.30 7.49
C ASN A 228 -0.80 -0.78 6.69
N GLY A 229 -1.57 -1.67 6.09
CA GLY A 229 -2.73 -1.27 5.31
C GLY A 229 -3.44 -2.46 4.68
N ALA A 230 -4.71 -2.27 4.38
CA ALA A 230 -5.56 -3.32 3.84
C ALA A 230 -5.00 -3.94 2.55
N MET A 231 -4.45 -3.11 1.66
CA MET A 231 -3.88 -3.56 0.41
C MET A 231 -2.47 -4.17 0.54
N LYS A 232 -1.85 -4.13 1.72
CA LYS A 232 -0.54 -4.75 1.96
C LYS A 232 -0.64 -6.23 2.30
N ASP A 233 -1.62 -6.60 3.11
CA ASP A 233 -1.68 -7.88 3.81
C ASP A 233 -2.94 -8.69 3.47
N PHE A 234 -3.50 -8.56 2.27
CA PHE A 234 -4.58 -9.42 1.80
C PHE A 234 -4.03 -10.78 1.33
N GLU A 235 -4.89 -11.79 1.36
CA GLU A 235 -4.60 -13.13 0.86
C GLU A 235 -5.47 -13.46 -0.34
N GLN A 236 -4.86 -13.88 -1.44
CA GLN A 236 -5.60 -14.37 -2.61
C GLN A 236 -5.82 -15.87 -2.50
N LEU A 237 -7.09 -16.29 -2.24
CA LEU A 237 -7.49 -17.68 -2.04
C LEU A 237 -7.80 -18.43 -3.33
N GLY A 238 -7.90 -17.74 -4.47
CA GLY A 238 -8.20 -18.32 -5.76
C GLY A 238 -8.24 -17.33 -6.90
N GLY A 239 -8.34 -17.85 -8.14
CA GLY A 239 -8.48 -17.05 -9.34
C GLY A 239 -7.18 -16.69 -10.04
N LYS A 240 -7.30 -15.82 -11.04
CA LYS A 240 -6.15 -15.29 -11.82
C LYS A 240 -5.36 -14.26 -11.02
N GLU A 241 -4.14 -13.95 -11.49
CA GLU A 241 -3.33 -12.83 -11.00
C GLU A 241 -4.10 -11.50 -11.03
N LEU A 242 -3.79 -10.66 -10.06
CA LEU A 242 -4.36 -9.32 -9.97
C LEU A 242 -3.75 -8.39 -11.04
N SER A 243 -4.55 -7.48 -11.55
CA SER A 243 -4.10 -6.42 -12.45
C SER A 243 -4.04 -5.08 -11.72
N PHE A 244 -3.44 -4.09 -12.37
CA PHE A 244 -3.40 -2.70 -11.91
C PHE A 244 -4.81 -2.15 -11.58
N ASN A 245 -5.76 -2.33 -12.50
CA ASN A 245 -7.15 -1.88 -12.29
C ASN A 245 -7.84 -2.66 -11.17
N ASN A 246 -7.55 -3.97 -11.02
CA ASN A 246 -8.09 -4.75 -9.92
C ASN A 246 -7.69 -4.16 -8.56
N LEU A 247 -6.41 -3.84 -8.35
CA LEU A 247 -5.92 -3.29 -7.09
C LEU A 247 -6.55 -1.92 -6.76
N ARG A 248 -6.74 -1.06 -7.77
CA ARG A 248 -7.43 0.24 -7.59
C ARG A 248 -8.89 0.08 -7.19
N ASP A 249 -9.60 -0.81 -7.88
CA ASP A 249 -11.01 -1.05 -7.60
C ASP A 249 -11.20 -1.78 -6.26
N MET A 250 -10.28 -2.69 -5.88
CA MET A 250 -10.26 -3.33 -4.57
C MET A 250 -10.11 -2.31 -3.44
N ASP A 251 -9.14 -1.39 -3.55
CA ASP A 251 -8.89 -0.35 -2.54
C ASP A 251 -10.14 0.51 -2.30
N LEU A 252 -10.76 1.00 -3.39
CA LEU A 252 -11.99 1.77 -3.28
C LEU A 252 -13.13 0.94 -2.67
N CYS A 253 -13.33 -0.27 -3.15
CA CYS A 253 -14.43 -1.14 -2.70
C CYS A 253 -14.31 -1.43 -1.19
N TRP A 254 -13.09 -1.69 -0.71
CA TRP A 254 -12.80 -1.92 0.69
C TRP A 254 -13.00 -0.67 1.55
N LYS A 255 -12.56 0.49 1.08
CA LYS A 255 -12.80 1.78 1.74
C LYS A 255 -14.29 2.05 1.96
N VAL A 256 -15.11 1.78 0.96
CA VAL A 256 -16.58 1.97 1.07
C VAL A 256 -17.19 1.07 2.14
N VAL A 257 -16.92 -0.23 2.12
CA VAL A 257 -17.58 -1.16 3.08
C VAL A 257 -17.07 -0.98 4.50
N THR A 258 -15.81 -0.57 4.70
CA THR A 258 -15.24 -0.33 6.03
C THR A 258 -15.71 0.98 6.67
N GLU A 259 -16.37 1.87 5.92
CA GLU A 259 -17.04 3.04 6.48
C GLU A 259 -18.28 2.64 7.33
N PHE A 260 -18.85 1.47 7.06
CA PHE A 260 -20.01 0.93 7.77
C PHE A 260 -19.56 -0.03 8.90
N LYS A 261 -19.08 0.54 10.02
CA LYS A 261 -18.45 -0.24 11.10
C LYS A 261 -19.41 -1.13 11.87
N GLU A 262 -20.68 -0.68 12.01
CA GLU A 262 -21.70 -1.30 12.84
C GLU A 262 -22.69 -2.13 12.02
N GLU A 263 -22.73 -1.91 10.71
CA GLU A 263 -23.69 -2.53 9.79
C GLU A 263 -23.00 -3.54 8.87
N MET A 264 -23.72 -4.59 8.49
CA MET A 264 -23.30 -5.44 7.37
C MET A 264 -23.45 -4.64 6.08
N ALA A 265 -22.34 -4.36 5.41
CA ALA A 265 -22.28 -3.59 4.18
C ALA A 265 -21.68 -4.38 3.03
N CYS A 266 -22.25 -4.20 1.85
CA CYS A 266 -21.74 -4.71 0.60
C CYS A 266 -21.61 -3.56 -0.41
N CYS A 267 -20.52 -3.54 -1.14
CA CYS A 267 -20.26 -2.58 -2.20
C CYS A 267 -19.86 -3.31 -3.49
N ALA A 268 -20.40 -2.85 -4.61
CA ALA A 268 -19.95 -3.21 -5.94
C ALA A 268 -19.25 -2.01 -6.60
N VAL A 269 -18.06 -2.23 -7.15
CA VAL A 269 -17.26 -1.18 -7.82
C VAL A 269 -16.94 -1.60 -9.24
N LYS A 270 -16.97 -0.64 -10.13
CA LYS A 270 -16.49 -0.79 -11.50
C LYS A 270 -15.83 0.49 -11.98
N HIS A 271 -14.62 0.38 -12.53
CA HIS A 271 -13.84 1.52 -13.03
C HIS A 271 -13.66 2.63 -11.98
N SER A 272 -13.24 2.23 -10.77
CA SER A 272 -13.02 3.13 -9.63
C SER A 272 -14.24 4.00 -9.29
N THR A 273 -15.44 3.43 -9.42
CA THR A 273 -16.70 4.08 -9.07
C THR A 273 -17.64 3.04 -8.43
N PRO A 274 -18.24 3.33 -7.26
CA PRO A 274 -19.29 2.49 -6.73
C PRO A 274 -20.48 2.45 -7.71
N CYS A 275 -21.00 1.27 -8.01
CA CYS A 275 -22.21 1.09 -8.82
C CYS A 275 -23.39 0.53 -8.02
N GLY A 276 -23.13 0.01 -6.83
CA GLY A 276 -24.12 -0.43 -5.88
C GLY A 276 -23.54 -0.49 -4.48
N VAL A 277 -24.25 0.06 -3.50
CA VAL A 277 -23.90 -0.03 -2.07
C VAL A 277 -25.17 -0.33 -1.29
N ALA A 278 -25.10 -1.32 -0.42
CA ALA A 278 -26.22 -1.64 0.45
C ALA A 278 -25.76 -2.06 1.85
N ILE A 279 -26.65 -1.88 2.82
CA ILE A 279 -26.55 -2.46 4.15
C ILE A 279 -27.74 -3.40 4.40
N GLY A 280 -27.55 -4.38 5.26
CA GLY A 280 -28.57 -5.39 5.54
C GLY A 280 -28.35 -6.13 6.84
N THR A 281 -29.15 -7.18 7.06
CA THR A 281 -29.17 -7.98 8.29
C THR A 281 -28.58 -9.39 8.10
N SER A 282 -28.37 -9.80 6.87
CA SER A 282 -27.68 -11.06 6.53
C SER A 282 -26.80 -10.89 5.29
N ALA A 283 -25.85 -11.78 5.12
CA ALA A 283 -24.89 -11.76 4.01
C ALA A 283 -25.62 -11.80 2.65
N LEU A 284 -26.49 -12.78 2.48
CA LEU A 284 -27.25 -12.96 1.25
C LEU A 284 -28.14 -11.77 0.92
N GLU A 285 -28.91 -11.30 1.89
CA GLU A 285 -29.80 -10.15 1.71
C GLU A 285 -29.02 -8.90 1.30
N THR A 286 -27.89 -8.64 1.98
CA THR A 286 -27.10 -7.43 1.71
C THR A 286 -26.50 -7.47 0.31
N TYR A 287 -26.04 -8.64 -0.16
CA TYR A 287 -25.57 -8.78 -1.54
C TYR A 287 -26.71 -8.61 -2.56
N GLN A 288 -27.86 -9.22 -2.33
CA GLN A 288 -29.02 -9.09 -3.23
C GLN A 288 -29.43 -7.62 -3.39
N LYS A 289 -29.51 -6.89 -2.28
CA LYS A 289 -29.77 -5.44 -2.28
C LYS A 289 -28.70 -4.66 -3.06
N THR A 290 -27.42 -5.02 -2.90
CA THR A 290 -26.33 -4.39 -3.65
C THR A 290 -26.45 -4.66 -5.14
N PHE A 291 -26.78 -5.88 -5.52
CA PHE A 291 -27.03 -6.27 -6.90
C PHE A 291 -28.20 -5.51 -7.52
N GLU A 292 -29.30 -5.33 -6.78
CA GLU A 292 -30.48 -4.59 -7.23
C GLU A 292 -30.21 -3.11 -7.49
N CYS A 293 -29.17 -2.53 -6.87
CA CYS A 293 -28.79 -1.14 -7.13
C CYS A 293 -28.42 -0.90 -8.60
N ASP A 294 -27.64 -1.81 -9.21
CA ASP A 294 -27.32 -1.75 -10.64
C ASP A 294 -26.94 -3.13 -11.21
N PRO A 295 -27.90 -3.98 -11.58
CA PRO A 295 -27.66 -5.31 -12.09
C PRO A 295 -26.84 -5.35 -13.39
N VAL A 296 -26.83 -4.25 -14.13
CA VAL A 296 -26.12 -4.12 -15.42
C VAL A 296 -24.64 -3.80 -15.18
N SER A 297 -24.37 -2.77 -14.38
CA SER A 297 -23.00 -2.27 -14.19
C SER A 297 -22.15 -3.22 -13.32
N ILE A 298 -22.77 -3.95 -12.38
CA ILE A 298 -22.06 -4.94 -11.54
C ILE A 298 -21.42 -6.08 -12.32
N PHE A 299 -21.92 -6.38 -13.53
CA PHE A 299 -21.34 -7.39 -14.41
C PHE A 299 -19.88 -7.05 -14.76
N GLY A 300 -18.96 -7.93 -14.42
CA GLY A 300 -17.51 -7.73 -14.56
C GLY A 300 -16.92 -6.74 -13.55
N GLY A 301 -17.66 -6.41 -12.50
CA GLY A 301 -17.20 -5.59 -11.39
C GLY A 301 -16.51 -6.38 -10.27
N ILE A 302 -16.18 -5.65 -9.21
CA ILE A 302 -15.63 -6.15 -7.96
C ILE A 302 -16.67 -5.99 -6.86
N VAL A 303 -16.81 -6.99 -6.00
CA VAL A 303 -17.71 -6.95 -4.84
C VAL A 303 -16.91 -7.14 -3.57
N ALA A 304 -17.09 -6.24 -2.59
CA ALA A 304 -16.56 -6.37 -1.25
C ALA A 304 -17.67 -6.41 -0.21
N MET A 305 -17.43 -7.16 0.85
CA MET A 305 -18.27 -7.25 2.03
C MET A 305 -17.41 -7.08 3.29
N ASN A 306 -17.90 -6.36 4.30
CA ASN A 306 -17.19 -6.20 5.58
C ASN A 306 -17.50 -7.32 6.59
N TYR A 307 -18.12 -8.41 6.14
CA TYR A 307 -18.50 -9.56 6.93
C TYR A 307 -18.21 -10.87 6.18
N LYS A 308 -18.36 -11.99 6.91
CA LYS A 308 -18.13 -13.33 6.40
C LYS A 308 -19.12 -13.72 5.29
N ILE A 309 -18.62 -14.39 4.25
CA ILE A 309 -19.42 -14.93 3.15
C ILE A 309 -19.72 -16.42 3.41
N ASP A 310 -21.02 -16.75 3.46
CA ASP A 310 -21.54 -18.12 3.56
C ASP A 310 -21.81 -18.75 2.20
N ALA A 311 -22.16 -20.05 2.21
CA ALA A 311 -22.44 -20.82 0.99
C ALA A 311 -23.59 -20.23 0.17
N ALA A 312 -24.67 -19.78 0.81
CA ALA A 312 -25.84 -19.24 0.12
C ALA A 312 -25.51 -17.92 -0.61
N THR A 313 -24.72 -17.06 0.05
CA THR A 313 -24.21 -15.82 -0.56
C THR A 313 -23.27 -16.12 -1.73
N ALA A 314 -22.40 -17.12 -1.57
CA ALA A 314 -21.48 -17.55 -2.63
C ALA A 314 -22.22 -18.10 -3.86
N GLU A 315 -23.30 -18.84 -3.68
CA GLU A 315 -24.17 -19.30 -4.78
C GLU A 315 -24.80 -18.13 -5.52
N GLU A 316 -25.26 -17.11 -4.80
CA GLU A 316 -25.84 -15.91 -5.41
C GLU A 316 -24.79 -15.11 -6.19
N LEU A 317 -23.62 -14.87 -5.60
CA LEU A 317 -22.48 -14.23 -6.26
C LEU A 317 -22.07 -14.95 -7.55
N ASN A 318 -22.16 -16.27 -7.57
CA ASN A 318 -21.80 -17.08 -8.74
C ASN A 318 -22.79 -16.95 -9.91
N LYS A 319 -23.99 -16.42 -9.72
CA LYS A 319 -24.95 -16.19 -10.82
C LYS A 319 -24.48 -15.07 -11.75
N THR A 320 -23.66 -14.13 -11.24
CA THR A 320 -23.16 -13.00 -12.00
C THR A 320 -21.66 -13.19 -12.36
N PHE A 321 -21.24 -12.73 -13.52
CA PHE A 321 -19.81 -12.63 -13.82
C PHE A 321 -19.20 -11.49 -13.01
N LEU A 322 -18.32 -11.83 -12.07
CA LEU A 322 -17.53 -10.90 -11.26
C LEU A 322 -16.04 -11.13 -11.49
N GLU A 323 -15.25 -10.07 -11.41
CA GLU A 323 -13.79 -10.16 -11.47
C GLU A 323 -13.20 -10.56 -10.12
N ILE A 324 -13.72 -10.00 -9.03
CA ILE A 324 -13.22 -10.20 -7.67
C ILE A 324 -14.38 -10.25 -6.68
N VAL A 325 -14.24 -11.11 -5.67
CA VAL A 325 -15.03 -11.11 -4.44
C VAL A 325 -14.10 -10.96 -3.26
N MET A 326 -14.38 -10.02 -2.35
CA MET A 326 -13.56 -9.68 -1.19
C MET A 326 -14.38 -9.76 0.09
N ALA A 327 -13.82 -10.38 1.13
CA ALA A 327 -14.41 -10.43 2.46
C ALA A 327 -13.34 -10.71 3.54
N PRO A 328 -13.62 -10.44 4.83
CA PRO A 328 -12.70 -10.80 5.91
C PRO A 328 -12.62 -12.31 6.15
N GLU A 329 -13.66 -13.05 5.80
CA GLU A 329 -13.74 -14.50 6.00
C GLU A 329 -14.69 -15.14 5.00
N PHE A 330 -14.46 -16.43 4.71
CA PHE A 330 -15.29 -17.28 3.86
C PHE A 330 -15.51 -18.62 4.55
N ASP A 331 -16.73 -19.17 4.48
CA ASP A 331 -16.95 -20.56 4.84
C ASP A 331 -16.28 -21.49 3.84
N GLU A 332 -15.91 -22.70 4.26
CA GLU A 332 -15.30 -23.71 3.38
C GLU A 332 -16.20 -24.03 2.18
N GLU A 333 -17.51 -24.21 2.44
CA GLU A 333 -18.50 -24.47 1.40
C GLU A 333 -18.64 -23.26 0.45
N ALA A 334 -18.53 -22.04 0.97
CA ALA A 334 -18.51 -20.82 0.14
C ALA A 334 -17.29 -20.80 -0.80
N LEU A 335 -16.12 -21.18 -0.30
CA LEU A 335 -14.90 -21.29 -1.11
C LEU A 335 -15.04 -22.36 -2.21
N GLU A 336 -15.62 -23.50 -1.89
CA GLU A 336 -15.88 -24.56 -2.88
C GLU A 336 -16.80 -24.07 -4.01
N VAL A 337 -17.83 -23.29 -3.65
CA VAL A 337 -18.77 -22.70 -4.62
C VAL A 337 -18.06 -21.68 -5.51
N LEU A 338 -17.34 -20.71 -4.92
CA LEU A 338 -16.68 -19.64 -5.65
C LEU A 338 -15.55 -20.15 -6.57
N ARG A 339 -14.78 -21.15 -6.11
CA ARG A 339 -13.68 -21.78 -6.88
C ARG A 339 -14.12 -22.52 -8.14
N LYS A 340 -15.42 -22.80 -8.30
CA LYS A 340 -15.96 -23.34 -9.57
C LYS A 340 -15.68 -22.39 -10.75
N LYS A 341 -15.61 -21.08 -10.48
CA LYS A 341 -15.19 -20.06 -11.46
C LYS A 341 -13.68 -19.84 -11.40
N LYS A 342 -12.92 -20.60 -12.17
CA LYS A 342 -11.44 -20.61 -12.19
C LYS A 342 -10.78 -19.23 -12.34
N ASN A 343 -11.47 -18.26 -12.90
CA ASN A 343 -10.94 -16.91 -13.14
C ASN A 343 -11.32 -15.90 -12.06
N LEU A 344 -12.31 -16.20 -11.22
CA LEU A 344 -12.78 -15.33 -10.14
C LEU A 344 -11.71 -15.22 -9.07
N ARG A 345 -11.26 -14.02 -8.79
CA ARG A 345 -10.32 -13.75 -7.70
C ARG A 345 -11.08 -13.69 -6.39
N ILE A 346 -10.65 -14.52 -5.44
CA ILE A 346 -11.24 -14.60 -4.10
C ILE A 346 -10.22 -14.01 -3.15
N ILE A 347 -10.56 -12.91 -2.51
CA ILE A 347 -9.63 -12.12 -1.69
C ILE A 347 -10.09 -12.11 -0.24
N LYS A 348 -9.27 -12.65 0.63
CA LYS A 348 -9.43 -12.48 2.08
C LYS A 348 -8.67 -11.25 2.52
N ILE A 349 -9.36 -10.32 3.18
CA ILE A 349 -8.82 -9.05 3.61
C ILE A 349 -9.41 -8.71 4.98
N VAL A 350 -8.57 -8.57 6.00
CA VAL A 350 -9.00 -8.38 7.39
C VAL A 350 -8.57 -7.03 7.97
N ASN A 351 -7.50 -6.45 7.41
CA ASN A 351 -6.98 -5.22 7.94
C ASN A 351 -7.87 -4.03 7.59
N PRO A 352 -8.10 -3.11 8.54
CA PRO A 352 -8.80 -1.87 8.25
C PRO A 352 -7.95 -0.99 7.32
N VAL A 353 -8.60 0.01 6.74
CA VAL A 353 -7.90 1.11 6.07
C VAL A 353 -7.12 1.89 7.14
N SER A 354 -5.83 2.06 6.94
CA SER A 354 -4.93 2.67 7.92
C SER A 354 -4.13 3.86 7.39
N ASP A 355 -4.19 4.13 6.08
CA ASP A 355 -3.53 5.28 5.49
C ASP A 355 -4.00 6.58 6.13
N LYS A 356 -3.06 7.40 6.59
CA LYS A 356 -3.35 8.72 7.16
C LYS A 356 -3.33 9.83 6.12
N GLN A 357 -2.60 9.63 5.03
CA GLN A 357 -2.38 10.64 3.99
C GLN A 357 -2.68 10.11 2.60
N THR A 358 -3.19 10.98 1.75
CA THR A 358 -3.31 10.76 0.31
C THR A 358 -2.17 11.48 -0.41
N TRP A 359 -1.51 10.75 -1.31
CA TRP A 359 -0.40 11.25 -2.12
C TRP A 359 -0.80 11.28 -3.59
N VAL A 360 -0.81 12.46 -4.17
CA VAL A 360 -1.20 12.66 -5.56
C VAL A 360 0.00 13.08 -6.39
N LYS A 361 0.39 12.22 -7.33
CA LYS A 361 1.49 12.51 -8.27
C LYS A 361 1.06 13.61 -9.25
N VAL A 362 1.87 14.67 -9.32
CA VAL A 362 1.79 15.70 -10.36
C VAL A 362 3.10 15.72 -11.15
N ASP A 363 3.11 16.41 -12.31
CA ASP A 363 4.32 16.50 -13.12
C ASP A 363 5.44 17.21 -12.35
N GLY A 364 6.54 16.51 -12.12
CA GLY A 364 7.70 17.02 -11.38
C GLY A 364 7.52 17.12 -9.86
N GLY A 365 6.37 16.69 -9.29
CA GLY A 365 6.13 16.82 -7.86
C GLY A 365 5.12 15.83 -7.30
N ILE A 366 4.80 16.01 -6.03
CA ILE A 366 3.79 15.26 -5.31
C ILE A 366 3.02 16.20 -4.38
N LEU A 367 1.70 16.05 -4.35
CA LEU A 367 0.83 16.69 -3.37
C LEU A 367 0.53 15.70 -2.25
N VAL A 368 0.60 16.17 -1.01
CA VAL A 368 0.31 15.35 0.18
C VAL A 368 -0.75 16.07 0.99
N GLN A 369 -1.75 15.34 1.41
CA GLN A 369 -2.82 15.82 2.29
C GLN A 369 -3.26 14.70 3.23
N ASP A 370 -3.92 15.06 4.33
CA ASP A 370 -4.57 14.08 5.18
C ASP A 370 -5.73 13.41 4.44
N ASN A 371 -5.99 12.16 4.79
CA ASN A 371 -7.17 11.45 4.30
C ASN A 371 -8.44 12.09 4.89
N ASP A 372 -9.47 12.16 4.07
CA ASP A 372 -10.79 12.58 4.50
C ASP A 372 -11.44 11.50 5.39
N THR A 373 -11.27 11.64 6.70
CA THR A 373 -11.81 10.72 7.72
C THR A 373 -12.88 11.36 8.59
N HIS A 374 -13.16 12.65 8.39
CA HIS A 374 -14.03 13.43 9.26
C HIS A 374 -15.47 13.47 8.74
N PHE A 375 -16.42 13.09 9.61
CA PHE A 375 -17.82 13.40 9.46
C PHE A 375 -18.22 14.36 10.57
N SER A 376 -19.12 15.31 10.26
CA SER A 376 -19.57 16.29 11.25
C SER A 376 -20.48 15.67 12.29
N ASP A 377 -20.25 15.99 13.55
CA ASP A 377 -21.18 15.71 14.65
C ASP A 377 -22.24 16.83 14.81
N ASP A 378 -22.01 18.04 14.21
CA ASP A 378 -22.91 19.20 14.26
C ASP A 378 -23.68 19.35 12.94
N ILE A 379 -24.56 18.41 12.67
CA ILE A 379 -25.43 18.45 11.49
C ILE A 379 -26.66 19.28 11.82
N LYS A 380 -26.96 20.30 11.00
CA LYS A 380 -28.04 21.26 11.23
C LYS A 380 -29.15 21.06 10.23
N VAL A 381 -30.40 20.97 10.71
CA VAL A 381 -31.59 21.14 9.86
C VAL A 381 -31.73 22.62 9.57
N VAL A 382 -31.73 23.02 8.30
CA VAL A 382 -31.73 24.42 7.87
C VAL A 382 -33.07 24.87 7.28
N THR A 383 -34.02 23.94 7.17
CA THR A 383 -35.40 24.17 6.65
C THR A 383 -36.42 24.19 7.76
N GLU A 384 -37.61 24.78 7.46
CA GLU A 384 -38.75 24.80 8.37
C GLU A 384 -39.29 23.37 8.61
N VAL A 385 -39.37 22.56 7.55
CA VAL A 385 -39.75 21.16 7.63
C VAL A 385 -38.59 20.34 8.18
N GLN A 386 -38.88 19.55 9.21
CA GLN A 386 -37.89 18.67 9.85
C GLN A 386 -37.90 17.29 9.19
N PRO A 387 -36.72 16.69 8.96
CA PRO A 387 -36.68 15.30 8.48
C PRO A 387 -37.13 14.32 9.55
N THR A 388 -37.81 13.25 9.15
CA THR A 388 -38.12 12.12 10.05
C THR A 388 -36.82 11.40 10.47
N GLU A 389 -36.86 10.55 11.48
CA GLU A 389 -35.70 9.77 11.91
C GLU A 389 -35.24 8.77 10.81
N GLU A 390 -36.17 8.23 10.03
CA GLU A 390 -35.87 7.39 8.88
C GLU A 390 -35.17 8.19 7.80
N GLN A 391 -35.63 9.39 7.50
CA GLN A 391 -34.97 10.28 6.52
C GLN A 391 -33.58 10.68 6.99
N LYS A 392 -33.37 10.99 8.27
CA LYS A 392 -32.03 11.29 8.82
C LYS A 392 -31.09 10.11 8.63
N LYS A 393 -31.50 8.88 8.97
CA LYS A 393 -30.71 7.68 8.76
C LYS A 393 -30.37 7.48 7.27
N ALA A 394 -31.34 7.69 6.40
CA ALA A 394 -31.17 7.58 4.95
C ALA A 394 -30.18 8.61 4.39
N LEU A 395 -30.25 9.85 4.86
CA LEU A 395 -29.32 10.91 4.49
C LEU A 395 -27.89 10.61 4.94
N LEU A 396 -27.71 10.12 6.18
CA LEU A 396 -26.40 9.74 6.71
C LEU A 396 -25.79 8.53 5.99
N PHE A 397 -26.60 7.53 5.62
CA PHE A 397 -26.16 6.44 4.74
C PHE A 397 -25.67 6.98 3.40
N SER A 398 -26.45 7.85 2.76
CA SER A 398 -26.10 8.44 1.46
C SER A 398 -24.84 9.30 1.54
N GLN A 399 -24.63 10.03 2.65
CA GLN A 399 -23.42 10.83 2.88
C GLN A 399 -22.15 9.95 2.95
N ARG A 400 -22.21 8.81 3.64
CA ARG A 400 -21.08 7.87 3.69
C ARG A 400 -20.73 7.33 2.31
N VAL A 401 -21.72 7.11 1.44
CA VAL A 401 -21.47 6.61 0.08
C VAL A 401 -20.94 7.73 -0.84
N VAL A 402 -21.51 8.95 -0.79
CA VAL A 402 -21.13 10.03 -1.71
C VAL A 402 -19.68 10.47 -1.54
N LYS A 403 -19.11 10.35 -0.34
CA LYS A 403 -17.69 10.59 -0.05
C LYS A 403 -16.73 9.81 -0.97
N TYR A 404 -17.13 8.65 -1.46
CA TYR A 404 -16.32 7.77 -2.31
C TYR A 404 -16.69 7.86 -3.80
N VAL A 405 -17.45 8.86 -4.19
CA VAL A 405 -17.83 9.12 -5.58
C VAL A 405 -17.09 10.34 -6.10
N LYS A 406 -16.53 10.24 -7.32
CA LYS A 406 -15.77 11.35 -7.90
C LYS A 406 -16.61 12.60 -8.08
N SER A 407 -16.09 13.73 -7.63
CA SER A 407 -16.74 15.06 -7.70
C SER A 407 -16.96 15.53 -9.13
N ASN A 408 -18.02 16.30 -9.45
CA ASN A 408 -19.18 16.52 -8.57
C ASN A 408 -19.96 15.23 -8.40
N ALA A 409 -20.35 14.92 -7.16
CA ALA A 409 -20.97 13.67 -6.83
C ALA A 409 -22.32 13.85 -6.13
N ILE A 410 -23.27 12.99 -6.53
CA ILE A 410 -24.61 12.87 -5.95
C ILE A 410 -24.90 11.38 -5.73
N VAL A 411 -25.47 11.06 -4.57
CA VAL A 411 -26.02 9.74 -4.26
C VAL A 411 -27.49 9.85 -3.90
N VAL A 412 -28.31 8.99 -4.51
CA VAL A 412 -29.74 8.86 -4.26
C VAL A 412 -30.05 7.49 -3.72
N SER A 413 -30.68 7.42 -2.55
CA SER A 413 -30.91 6.17 -1.81
C SER A 413 -32.26 6.14 -1.13
N ASN A 414 -32.64 4.92 -0.66
CA ASN A 414 -33.75 4.71 0.28
C ASN A 414 -33.25 4.57 1.73
N GLY A 415 -31.96 4.79 2.01
CA GLY A 415 -31.37 4.67 3.33
C GLY A 415 -30.66 3.34 3.64
N ILE A 416 -30.89 2.32 2.81
CA ILE A 416 -30.20 1.01 2.91
C ILE A 416 -29.64 0.54 1.57
N GLN A 417 -30.01 1.19 0.46
CA GLN A 417 -29.54 0.89 -0.90
C GLN A 417 -29.31 2.20 -1.67
N ALA A 418 -28.14 2.35 -2.28
CA ALA A 418 -27.80 3.47 -3.14
C ALA A 418 -28.16 3.14 -4.59
N PHE A 419 -29.35 3.52 -5.03
CA PHE A 419 -29.87 3.20 -6.37
C PHE A 419 -29.35 4.10 -7.46
N GLY A 420 -29.00 5.34 -7.14
CA GLY A 420 -28.50 6.32 -8.09
C GLY A 420 -27.19 6.94 -7.63
N ILE A 421 -26.16 6.78 -8.44
CA ILE A 421 -24.83 7.35 -8.22
C ILE A 421 -24.46 8.14 -9.46
N GLY A 422 -24.37 9.46 -9.32
CA GLY A 422 -23.90 10.39 -10.33
C GLY A 422 -22.57 10.99 -9.88
N GLY A 423 -21.49 10.80 -10.66
CA GLY A 423 -20.18 11.27 -10.27
C GLY A 423 -19.30 11.69 -11.44
N GLY A 424 -18.21 12.39 -11.14
CA GLY A 424 -17.26 12.85 -12.13
C GLY A 424 -17.79 13.93 -13.10
N GLN A 425 -18.86 14.62 -12.70
CA GLN A 425 -19.50 15.62 -13.53
C GLN A 425 -18.92 17.02 -13.31
N VAL A 426 -18.73 17.78 -14.39
CA VAL A 426 -18.26 19.17 -14.30
C VAL A 426 -19.34 20.14 -13.80
N ASN A 427 -20.59 19.71 -13.79
CA ASN A 427 -21.73 20.49 -13.32
C ASN A 427 -22.57 19.65 -12.32
N ARG A 428 -22.92 20.25 -11.19
CA ARG A 428 -23.68 19.60 -10.10
C ARG A 428 -25.05 19.11 -10.57
N ILE A 429 -25.75 19.92 -11.32
CA ILE A 429 -27.09 19.55 -11.82
C ILE A 429 -27.05 18.29 -12.71
N TRP A 430 -25.99 18.09 -13.49
CA TRP A 430 -25.87 16.88 -14.32
C TRP A 430 -25.65 15.62 -13.47
N ALA A 431 -24.83 15.73 -12.41
CA ALA A 431 -24.69 14.63 -11.45
C ALA A 431 -26.03 14.30 -10.78
N THR A 432 -26.82 15.33 -10.44
CA THR A 432 -28.15 15.19 -9.85
C THR A 432 -29.13 14.50 -10.80
N GLN A 433 -29.22 14.97 -12.02
CA GLN A 433 -30.06 14.38 -13.07
C GLN A 433 -29.74 12.91 -13.28
N GLN A 434 -28.46 12.59 -13.48
CA GLN A 434 -28.00 11.22 -13.67
C GLN A 434 -28.34 10.31 -12.47
N ALA A 435 -28.08 10.78 -11.25
CA ALA A 435 -28.36 9.99 -10.05
C ALA A 435 -29.85 9.72 -9.85
N ILE A 436 -30.70 10.74 -10.02
CA ILE A 436 -32.16 10.61 -9.84
C ILE A 436 -32.76 9.72 -10.93
N GLU A 437 -32.41 9.93 -12.20
CA GLU A 437 -32.87 9.10 -13.31
C GLU A 437 -32.58 7.61 -13.05
N ARG A 438 -31.34 7.29 -12.72
CA ARG A 438 -30.91 5.92 -12.38
C ARG A 438 -31.64 5.32 -11.19
N ALA A 439 -31.87 6.11 -10.15
CA ALA A 439 -32.57 5.63 -8.95
C ALA A 439 -34.04 5.31 -9.25
N LYS A 440 -34.72 6.17 -10.01
CA LYS A 440 -36.15 6.02 -10.36
C LYS A 440 -36.43 4.85 -11.31
N GLU A 441 -35.47 4.49 -12.14
CA GLU A 441 -35.57 3.28 -12.98
C GLU A 441 -35.69 1.98 -12.13
N LYS A 442 -35.16 2.00 -10.91
CA LYS A 442 -34.97 0.81 -10.07
C LYS A 442 -35.84 0.79 -8.83
N PHE A 443 -36.30 1.94 -8.36
CA PHE A 443 -37.05 2.07 -7.11
C PHE A 443 -38.14 3.14 -7.20
N SER A 444 -39.34 2.79 -6.82
CA SER A 444 -40.53 3.66 -6.88
C SER A 444 -40.97 4.25 -5.54
N GLY A 445 -40.25 3.95 -4.46
CA GLY A 445 -40.54 4.46 -3.11
C GLY A 445 -39.88 5.80 -2.81
N ASP A 446 -39.89 6.18 -1.53
CA ASP A 446 -39.29 7.42 -1.06
C ASP A 446 -37.77 7.38 -1.16
N LEU A 447 -37.19 8.39 -1.80
CA LEU A 447 -35.76 8.55 -2.05
C LEU A 447 -35.26 9.85 -1.41
N VAL A 448 -34.05 9.79 -0.89
CA VAL A 448 -33.29 10.94 -0.37
C VAL A 448 -32.02 11.16 -1.18
N LEU A 449 -31.46 12.36 -1.08
CA LEU A 449 -30.28 12.75 -1.88
C LEU A 449 -29.17 13.30 -0.97
N ALA A 450 -27.93 12.85 -1.21
CA ALA A 450 -26.73 13.40 -0.63
C ALA A 450 -25.80 13.98 -1.69
N SER A 451 -25.14 15.09 -1.37
CA SER A 451 -24.17 15.77 -2.21
C SER A 451 -22.81 15.86 -1.52
N ASP A 452 -21.73 15.65 -2.27
CA ASP A 452 -20.35 15.77 -1.78
C ASP A 452 -19.93 17.21 -1.45
N ALA A 453 -20.60 18.22 -2.06
CA ALA A 453 -20.36 19.65 -1.83
C ALA A 453 -21.65 20.47 -1.89
N PHE A 454 -21.54 21.77 -1.62
CA PHE A 454 -22.67 22.70 -1.60
C PHE A 454 -23.34 22.87 -2.98
N PHE A 455 -24.59 23.31 -2.96
CA PHE A 455 -25.31 23.70 -4.18
C PHE A 455 -24.96 25.14 -4.57
N PRO A 456 -24.43 25.37 -5.77
CA PRO A 456 -24.10 26.71 -6.23
C PRO A 456 -25.33 27.54 -6.58
N PHE A 457 -26.45 26.89 -6.88
CA PHE A 457 -27.73 27.48 -7.30
C PHE A 457 -28.90 26.64 -6.77
N ARG A 458 -30.10 27.26 -6.72
CA ARG A 458 -31.34 26.58 -6.29
C ARG A 458 -31.84 25.51 -7.28
N ASP A 459 -31.34 25.48 -8.50
CA ASP A 459 -31.76 24.59 -9.60
C ASP A 459 -31.70 23.09 -9.21
N VAL A 460 -30.75 22.71 -8.38
CA VAL A 460 -30.63 21.33 -7.86
C VAL A 460 -31.82 21.00 -6.96
N VAL A 461 -32.22 21.93 -6.08
CA VAL A 461 -33.34 21.74 -5.15
C VAL A 461 -34.65 21.72 -5.92
N ASP A 462 -34.84 22.66 -6.85
CA ASP A 462 -36.03 22.71 -7.71
C ASP A 462 -36.21 21.42 -8.51
N PHE A 463 -35.10 20.90 -9.07
CA PHE A 463 -35.11 19.63 -9.79
C PHE A 463 -35.41 18.43 -8.85
N CYS A 464 -34.83 18.39 -7.66
CA CYS A 464 -35.12 17.37 -6.64
C CYS A 464 -36.62 17.35 -6.30
N ALA A 465 -37.24 18.53 -6.14
CA ALA A 465 -38.69 18.67 -5.86
C ALA A 465 -39.53 18.11 -7.02
N GLN A 466 -39.23 18.50 -8.25
CA GLN A 466 -39.92 18.02 -9.47
C GLN A 466 -39.85 16.49 -9.57
N GLU A 467 -38.70 15.91 -9.22
CA GLU A 467 -38.44 14.50 -9.28
C GLU A 467 -38.90 13.73 -8.00
N GLY A 468 -39.44 14.40 -7.01
CA GLY A 468 -40.06 13.79 -5.83
C GLY A 468 -39.10 13.30 -4.75
N ILE A 469 -37.86 13.83 -4.71
CA ILE A 469 -36.88 13.59 -3.62
C ILE A 469 -37.46 14.10 -2.30
N LYS A 470 -37.36 13.30 -1.23
CA LYS A 470 -38.03 13.55 0.04
C LYS A 470 -37.19 14.28 1.08
N ALA A 471 -35.89 14.23 0.98
CA ALA A 471 -34.96 14.93 1.86
C ALA A 471 -33.58 15.10 1.20
N ILE A 472 -32.84 16.11 1.62
CA ILE A 472 -31.54 16.46 1.06
C ILE A 472 -30.51 16.66 2.19
N ILE A 473 -29.27 16.16 1.97
CA ILE A 473 -28.12 16.48 2.81
C ILE A 473 -26.98 17.01 1.93
N GLN A 474 -26.37 18.10 2.35
CA GLN A 474 -25.23 18.72 1.69
C GLN A 474 -24.40 19.52 2.71
N PRO A 475 -23.14 19.90 2.42
CA PRO A 475 -22.31 20.60 3.41
C PRO A 475 -22.72 22.04 3.71
N GLY A 476 -23.39 22.74 2.80
CA GLY A 476 -23.51 24.20 2.88
C GLY A 476 -22.18 24.91 2.58
N GLY A 477 -22.12 26.23 2.81
CA GLY A 477 -20.93 27.05 2.60
C GLY A 477 -20.90 27.83 1.28
N SER A 478 -22.00 27.82 0.53
CA SER A 478 -22.18 28.70 -0.63
C SER A 478 -22.64 30.09 -0.19
N VAL A 479 -22.20 31.12 -0.91
CA VAL A 479 -22.80 32.47 -0.79
C VAL A 479 -24.28 32.50 -1.12
N LYS A 480 -24.79 31.47 -1.79
CA LYS A 480 -26.18 31.28 -2.19
C LYS A 480 -26.91 30.18 -1.43
N ASP A 481 -26.41 29.79 -0.27
CA ASP A 481 -27.09 28.78 0.56
C ASP A 481 -28.53 29.17 0.87
N GLN A 482 -28.79 30.45 1.09
CA GLN A 482 -30.12 30.97 1.35
C GLN A 482 -31.09 30.67 0.21
N ASP A 483 -30.68 30.83 -1.04
CA ASP A 483 -31.51 30.53 -2.21
C ASP A 483 -31.93 29.05 -2.23
N SER A 484 -31.01 28.16 -1.86
CA SER A 484 -31.27 26.70 -1.76
C SER A 484 -32.20 26.35 -0.59
N VAL A 485 -32.03 27.02 0.57
CA VAL A 485 -32.91 26.83 1.75
C VAL A 485 -34.33 27.33 1.47
N GLU A 486 -34.47 28.50 0.81
CA GLU A 486 -35.77 29.04 0.39
C GLU A 486 -36.47 28.12 -0.60
N ALA A 487 -35.74 27.61 -1.61
CA ALA A 487 -36.30 26.64 -2.53
C ALA A 487 -36.77 25.36 -1.82
N ALA A 488 -36.00 24.86 -0.87
CA ALA A 488 -36.38 23.68 -0.09
C ALA A 488 -37.62 23.91 0.77
N ASN A 489 -37.75 25.11 1.39
CA ASN A 489 -38.92 25.51 2.14
C ASN A 489 -40.15 25.67 1.23
N GLU A 490 -40.00 26.32 0.05
CA GLU A 490 -41.09 26.46 -0.93
C GLU A 490 -41.65 25.10 -1.36
N HIS A 491 -40.78 24.10 -1.50
CA HIS A 491 -41.18 22.75 -1.90
C HIS A 491 -41.50 21.81 -0.72
N GLY A 492 -41.32 22.25 0.51
CA GLY A 492 -41.54 21.44 1.71
C GLY A 492 -40.57 20.26 1.86
N ILE A 493 -39.34 20.39 1.36
CA ILE A 493 -38.29 19.37 1.43
C ILE A 493 -37.36 19.67 2.60
N PRO A 494 -37.24 18.77 3.59
CA PRO A 494 -36.26 18.94 4.67
C PRO A 494 -34.82 18.87 4.12
N MET A 495 -33.97 19.82 4.56
CA MET A 495 -32.58 19.90 4.18
C MET A 495 -31.68 19.97 5.42
N MET A 496 -30.59 19.20 5.36
CA MET A 496 -29.57 19.18 6.41
C MET A 496 -28.22 19.70 5.85
N PHE A 497 -27.54 20.51 6.67
CA PHE A 497 -26.16 20.94 6.40
C PHE A 497 -25.20 20.24 7.34
N THR A 498 -24.12 19.69 6.75
CA THR A 498 -23.06 18.99 7.52
C THR A 498 -21.90 19.89 7.90
N GLY A 499 -21.70 21.01 7.19
CA GLY A 499 -20.52 21.86 7.34
C GLY A 499 -19.21 21.24 6.82
N VAL A 500 -19.22 19.99 6.36
CA VAL A 500 -18.06 19.24 5.87
C VAL A 500 -18.32 18.74 4.46
N ARG A 501 -17.48 19.15 3.51
CA ARG A 501 -17.52 18.66 2.12
C ARG A 501 -16.56 17.47 1.94
N HIS A 502 -16.88 16.59 0.99
CA HIS A 502 -16.12 15.38 0.70
C HIS A 502 -15.70 15.33 -0.78
N PHE A 503 -14.83 16.25 -1.21
CA PHE A 503 -14.32 16.20 -2.58
C PHE A 503 -13.38 15.01 -2.78
N PHE A 504 -13.63 14.26 -3.84
CA PHE A 504 -12.81 13.13 -4.28
C PHE A 504 -12.54 13.24 -5.79
N HIS A 505 -11.27 13.30 -6.19
CA HIS A 505 -10.84 13.48 -7.59
C HIS A 505 -9.98 12.32 -8.14
#